data_f9ef7993206206435b65563016b48cb6
#
_entry.id   f9ef7993206206435b65563016b48cb6
#
_cell.length_a   1.000
_cell.length_b   1.000
_cell.length_c   1.000
_cell.angle_alpha   90.00
_cell.angle_beta   90.00
_cell.angle_gamma   90.00
#
_symmetry.space_group_name_H-M   'P 1'
#
loop_
_entity.id
_entity.type
_entity.pdbx_description
1 polymer ?
#
loop_
_entity_poly.entity_id
_entity_poly.type
_entity_poly.pdbx_seq_one_letter_code
_entity_poly.pdbx_strand_id
1 'polypeptide(L)'
;MLIKPSLSHGIINVGDLPIPFNMVLNAAVLTVVVTFVFLKVSWKESILTSEERLFSTKQTPSGKLLGLLVLVLLTVPGLVNNEAAKVSVTPLILWVFLWIGVPVLGLLFGDLYAKFNPLSIIVNQEGDSKNVYFASFLFICLTWFELVWTKPGNPRHIGIVFLLLIVVVSLVQRFYKKTIIEVDTLLVLHHLYSKMRITNKAPVFRGLLNNLSNLAQLKGMEYFILLMIGTVTYDGLRETTFWFNLFGTRSYETSFSTMAFLSMNLIVIIFYRFACYFAIRVSGENYDLNEISLKFGHTMLPIAFAYHVTHYLGLLLFESQTLLYRLNDPLGFGWNLFNAQETTVDYFLEPIVLWTVMVIVTLAGHMLSVVLAHDLSVKIFGHQKSDKTQYIFLFITVALTLQALFVLSVP
;
A
#
# COMPACT_ATOMS: atom_id res chain seq x y z
N MET A 1 8.22 18.06 17.43
CA MET A 1 8.92 17.07 16.61
C MET A 1 7.98 16.68 15.49
N LEU A 2 8.25 17.06 14.25
CA LEU A 2 7.43 16.65 13.11
C LEU A 2 7.44 15.13 13.05
N ILE A 3 6.29 14.50 12.82
CA ILE A 3 6.23 13.08 12.51
C ILE A 3 7.12 12.91 11.26
N LYS A 4 8.37 12.52 11.49
CA LYS A 4 9.21 12.06 10.40
C LYS A 4 8.68 10.66 10.04
N PRO A 5 8.35 10.37 8.80
CA PRO A 5 8.01 9.01 8.36
C PRO A 5 9.16 8.01 8.57
N SER A 6 10.31 8.49 9.02
CA SER A 6 11.58 7.78 9.09
C SER A 6 11.73 6.73 10.20
N LEU A 7 10.67 6.40 10.95
CA LEU A 7 10.77 5.33 11.97
C LEU A 7 10.81 3.91 11.39
N SER A 8 10.65 3.76 10.06
CA SER A 8 10.78 2.47 9.39
C SER A 8 12.17 2.20 8.82
N HIS A 9 13.00 3.24 8.67
CA HIS A 9 14.33 3.14 8.08
C HIS A 9 15.41 3.27 9.15
N GLY A 10 16.42 2.42 9.07
CA GLY A 10 17.56 2.47 9.99
C GLY A 10 17.28 2.01 11.41
N ILE A 11 16.29 1.13 11.59
CA ILE A 11 15.96 0.55 12.91
C ILE A 11 17.13 -0.29 13.44
N ILE A 12 17.94 -0.87 12.56
CA ILE A 12 19.11 -1.69 12.91
C ILE A 12 20.26 -1.36 11.96
N ASN A 13 21.46 -1.14 12.52
CA ASN A 13 22.67 -1.16 11.73
C ASN A 13 22.97 -2.59 11.25
N VAL A 14 23.44 -2.75 10.00
CA VAL A 14 23.85 -4.04 9.44
C VAL A 14 24.87 -4.79 10.32
N GLY A 15 25.69 -4.02 11.08
CA GLY A 15 26.66 -4.58 12.02
C GLY A 15 26.05 -5.22 13.27
N ASP A 16 24.81 -4.89 13.62
CA ASP A 16 24.11 -5.37 14.82
C ASP A 16 23.23 -6.62 14.53
N LEU A 17 23.21 -7.07 13.28
CA LEU A 17 22.46 -8.28 12.91
C LEU A 17 23.14 -9.54 13.45
N PRO A 18 22.37 -10.50 13.99
CA PRO A 18 22.90 -11.76 14.52
C PRO A 18 23.51 -12.68 13.45
N ILE A 19 23.22 -12.43 12.18
CA ILE A 19 23.75 -13.13 11.01
C ILE A 19 24.21 -12.12 9.95
N PRO A 20 25.24 -12.42 9.16
CA PRO A 20 25.69 -11.53 8.11
C PRO A 20 24.59 -11.19 7.11
N PHE A 21 24.43 -9.92 6.80
CA PHE A 21 23.37 -9.44 5.90
C PHE A 21 23.36 -10.14 4.54
N ASN A 22 24.53 -10.43 3.98
CA ASN A 22 24.64 -11.18 2.72
C ASN A 22 24.01 -12.58 2.81
N MET A 23 24.04 -13.23 3.98
CA MET A 23 23.36 -14.51 4.17
C MET A 23 21.84 -14.33 4.16
N VAL A 24 21.32 -13.25 4.74
CA VAL A 24 19.89 -12.93 4.69
C VAL A 24 19.44 -12.71 3.26
N LEU A 25 20.19 -11.92 2.47
CA LEU A 25 19.88 -11.67 1.06
C LEU A 25 19.90 -12.98 0.24
N ASN A 26 20.95 -13.80 0.41
CA ASN A 26 21.06 -15.06 -0.32
C ASN A 26 19.95 -16.05 0.06
N ALA A 27 19.62 -16.16 1.35
CA ALA A 27 18.52 -17.00 1.82
C ALA A 27 17.17 -16.52 1.26
N ALA A 28 16.94 -15.22 1.19
CA ALA A 28 15.72 -14.65 0.65
C ALA A 28 15.55 -14.93 -0.85
N VAL A 29 16.60 -14.70 -1.64
CA VAL A 29 16.62 -15.03 -3.07
C VAL A 29 16.40 -16.52 -3.27
N LEU A 30 17.12 -17.35 -2.53
CA LEU A 30 16.98 -18.80 -2.60
C LEU A 30 15.54 -19.22 -2.29
N THR A 31 14.91 -18.64 -1.26
CA THR A 31 13.53 -18.95 -0.89
C THR A 31 12.55 -18.64 -2.04
N VAL A 32 12.66 -17.48 -2.69
CA VAL A 32 11.81 -17.11 -3.83
C VAL A 32 12.03 -18.06 -5.01
N VAL A 33 13.30 -18.37 -5.34
CA VAL A 33 13.65 -19.26 -6.45
C VAL A 33 13.20 -20.70 -6.17
N VAL A 34 13.42 -21.21 -4.95
CA VAL A 34 12.97 -22.56 -4.54
C VAL A 34 11.44 -22.64 -4.59
N THR A 35 10.73 -21.61 -4.17
CA THR A 35 9.27 -21.55 -4.30
C THR A 35 8.85 -21.72 -5.76
N PHE A 36 9.48 -20.98 -6.68
CA PHE A 36 9.18 -21.10 -8.11
C PHE A 36 9.49 -22.52 -8.64
N VAL A 37 10.65 -23.10 -8.31
CA VAL A 37 11.03 -24.45 -8.75
C VAL A 37 10.06 -25.50 -8.21
N PHE A 38 9.67 -25.38 -6.94
CA PHE A 38 8.68 -26.27 -6.32
C PHE A 38 7.32 -26.21 -7.05
N LEU A 39 6.83 -25.01 -7.35
CA LEU A 39 5.58 -24.83 -8.08
C LEU A 39 5.65 -25.43 -9.48
N LYS A 40 6.73 -25.19 -10.22
CA LYS A 40 6.97 -25.77 -11.54
C LYS A 40 6.85 -27.30 -11.56
N VAL A 41 7.33 -27.98 -10.52
CA VAL A 41 7.31 -29.45 -10.44
C VAL A 41 5.95 -29.96 -9.96
N SER A 42 5.35 -29.28 -8.96
CA SER A 42 4.20 -29.79 -8.20
C SER A 42 2.85 -29.27 -8.66
N TRP A 43 2.81 -28.10 -9.33
CA TRP A 43 1.56 -27.36 -9.62
C TRP A 43 1.32 -27.25 -11.13
N LYS A 44 0.78 -28.34 -11.69
CA LYS A 44 0.63 -28.49 -13.15
C LYS A 44 -0.70 -27.99 -13.70
N GLU A 45 -1.69 -27.81 -12.84
CA GLU A 45 -3.04 -27.34 -13.20
C GLU A 45 -3.41 -26.14 -12.32
N SER A 46 -4.14 -25.19 -12.90
CA SER A 46 -4.66 -24.06 -12.11
C SER A 46 -5.71 -24.56 -11.12
N ILE A 47 -5.52 -24.26 -9.85
CA ILE A 47 -6.42 -24.71 -8.77
C ILE A 47 -7.17 -23.54 -8.11
N LEU A 48 -6.81 -22.30 -8.42
CA LEU A 48 -7.44 -21.13 -7.85
C LEU A 48 -8.72 -20.78 -8.63
N THR A 49 -9.83 -20.70 -7.92
CA THR A 49 -11.11 -20.31 -8.49
C THR A 49 -11.24 -18.79 -8.49
N SER A 50 -11.59 -18.21 -9.63
CA SER A 50 -11.92 -16.79 -9.73
C SER A 50 -13.42 -16.63 -9.82
N GLU A 51 -14.08 -16.29 -8.72
CA GLU A 51 -15.45 -15.77 -8.71
C GLU A 51 -15.35 -14.27 -8.49
N GLU A 52 -15.67 -13.47 -9.51
CA GLU A 52 -15.74 -12.01 -9.34
C GLU A 52 -16.81 -11.67 -8.32
N ARG A 53 -16.40 -11.09 -7.19
CA ARG A 53 -17.36 -10.52 -6.24
C ARG A 53 -17.40 -9.02 -6.45
N LEU A 54 -18.59 -8.55 -6.82
CA LEU A 54 -18.88 -7.15 -6.96
C LEU A 54 -18.60 -6.42 -5.62
N PHE A 55 -18.06 -5.24 -5.75
CA PHE A 55 -17.78 -4.33 -4.65
C PHE A 55 -19.11 -3.86 -4.02
N SER A 56 -19.28 -4.06 -2.73
CA SER A 56 -20.46 -3.58 -1.99
C SER A 56 -20.07 -2.50 -0.99
N THR A 57 -20.69 -1.33 -1.10
CA THR A 57 -20.42 -0.15 -0.26
C THR A 57 -21.60 0.24 0.65
N LYS A 58 -22.49 -0.70 0.99
CA LYS A 58 -23.63 -0.37 1.85
C LYS A 58 -23.17 0.15 3.22
N GLN A 59 -23.52 1.39 3.52
CA GLN A 59 -23.23 2.04 4.78
C GLN A 59 -24.45 2.03 5.70
N THR A 60 -24.19 1.89 7.01
CA THR A 60 -25.16 2.10 8.06
C THR A 60 -25.24 3.57 8.44
N PRO A 61 -26.34 4.03 9.08
CA PRO A 61 -26.41 5.40 9.60
C PRO A 61 -25.27 5.74 10.57
N SER A 62 -24.90 4.79 11.45
CA SER A 62 -23.74 4.94 12.35
C SER A 62 -22.41 5.04 11.58
N GLY A 63 -22.26 4.30 10.50
CA GLY A 63 -21.09 4.42 9.61
C GLY A 63 -20.99 5.79 8.97
N LYS A 64 -22.08 6.36 8.50
CA LYS A 64 -22.11 7.73 7.95
C LYS A 64 -21.71 8.77 8.99
N LEU A 65 -22.20 8.64 10.22
CA LEU A 65 -21.84 9.53 11.33
C LEU A 65 -20.34 9.44 11.65
N LEU A 66 -19.79 8.23 11.70
CA LEU A 66 -18.34 8.01 11.89
C LEU A 66 -17.54 8.63 10.74
N GLY A 67 -17.99 8.44 9.49
CA GLY A 67 -17.36 9.05 8.31
C GLY A 67 -17.36 10.57 8.38
N LEU A 68 -18.47 11.19 8.82
CA LEU A 68 -18.54 12.63 9.03
C LEU A 68 -17.57 13.08 10.12
N LEU A 69 -17.48 12.38 11.23
CA LEU A 69 -16.52 12.66 12.30
C LEU A 69 -15.09 12.61 11.79
N VAL A 70 -14.73 11.57 11.04
CA VAL A 70 -13.39 11.44 10.42
C VAL A 70 -13.11 12.62 9.50
N LEU A 71 -14.08 13.02 8.67
CA LEU A 71 -13.93 14.15 7.76
C LEU A 71 -13.70 15.46 8.52
N VAL A 72 -14.46 15.69 9.60
CA VAL A 72 -14.27 16.85 10.49
C VAL A 72 -12.88 16.85 11.12
N LEU A 73 -12.42 15.72 11.63
CA LEU A 73 -11.09 15.58 12.25
C LEU A 73 -9.93 15.75 11.24
N LEU A 74 -10.18 15.48 9.96
CA LEU A 74 -9.19 15.70 8.90
C LEU A 74 -9.13 17.17 8.44
N THR A 75 -10.25 17.91 8.51
CA THR A 75 -10.34 19.24 7.90
C THR A 75 -10.31 20.37 8.93
N VAL A 76 -11.11 20.28 10.00
CA VAL A 76 -11.36 21.40 10.90
C VAL A 76 -10.16 21.78 11.79
N PRO A 77 -9.44 20.82 12.44
CA PRO A 77 -8.36 21.18 13.37
C PRO A 77 -7.29 22.07 12.76
N GLY A 78 -6.87 21.76 11.53
CA GLY A 78 -5.86 22.53 10.82
C GLY A 78 -6.31 23.91 10.35
N LEU A 79 -7.62 24.13 10.19
CA LEU A 79 -8.20 25.42 9.79
C LEU A 79 -8.37 26.36 10.97
N VAL A 80 -8.66 25.79 12.14
CA VAL A 80 -8.98 26.54 13.36
C VAL A 80 -7.72 26.93 14.14
N ASN A 81 -6.74 26.03 14.21
CA ASN A 81 -5.52 26.25 14.98
C ASN A 81 -4.26 25.96 14.18
N ASN A 82 -3.51 26.99 13.85
CA ASN A 82 -2.31 26.91 13.00
C ASN A 82 -1.08 26.37 13.73
N GLU A 83 -1.02 26.45 15.07
CA GLU A 83 0.17 26.13 15.88
C GLU A 83 0.16 24.70 16.46
N ALA A 84 -0.98 24.02 16.40
CA ALA A 84 -1.20 22.73 17.04
C ALA A 84 -0.58 21.52 16.32
N ALA A 85 0.41 21.71 15.44
CA ALA A 85 1.00 20.61 14.67
C ALA A 85 1.53 19.45 15.52
N LYS A 86 1.99 19.74 16.76
CA LYS A 86 2.52 18.72 17.68
C LYS A 86 1.43 17.94 18.43
N VAL A 87 0.27 18.54 18.61
CA VAL A 87 -0.82 18.02 19.44
C VAL A 87 -2.02 17.59 18.62
N SER A 88 -2.12 18.05 17.37
CA SER A 88 -3.26 17.76 16.51
C SER A 88 -3.42 16.27 16.21
N VAL A 89 -4.67 15.81 16.29
CA VAL A 89 -5.07 14.45 15.94
C VAL A 89 -5.06 14.20 14.40
N THR A 90 -5.13 15.25 13.58
CA THR A 90 -5.28 15.16 12.11
C THR A 90 -4.21 14.32 11.42
N PRO A 91 -2.87 14.52 11.64
CA PRO A 91 -1.86 13.68 11.02
C PRO A 91 -1.96 12.21 11.45
N LEU A 92 -2.35 11.97 12.70
CA LEU A 92 -2.51 10.63 13.24
C LEU A 92 -3.70 9.91 12.58
N ILE A 93 -4.84 10.60 12.42
CA ILE A 93 -6.00 10.03 11.72
C ILE A 93 -5.64 9.68 10.28
N LEU A 94 -4.94 10.56 9.56
CA LEU A 94 -4.60 10.30 8.17
C LEU A 94 -3.52 9.22 8.04
N TRP A 95 -2.31 9.47 8.58
CA TRP A 95 -1.13 8.67 8.26
C TRP A 95 -0.99 7.40 9.11
N VAL A 96 -1.61 7.35 10.30
CA VAL A 96 -1.56 6.15 11.12
C VAL A 96 -2.84 5.32 10.99
N PHE A 97 -4.02 5.93 11.14
CA PHE A 97 -5.26 5.15 11.13
C PHE A 97 -5.77 4.86 9.73
N LEU A 98 -5.99 5.87 8.89
CA LEU A 98 -6.55 5.64 7.54
C LEU A 98 -5.52 5.06 6.58
N TRP A 99 -4.24 5.40 6.73
CA TRP A 99 -3.20 4.94 5.82
C TRP A 99 -2.78 3.49 6.08
N ILE A 100 -2.63 3.08 7.34
CA ILE A 100 -2.16 1.73 7.70
C ILE A 100 -3.05 1.00 8.71
N GLY A 101 -3.58 1.65 9.73
CA GLY A 101 -4.31 1.01 10.82
C GLY A 101 -5.60 0.34 10.36
N VAL A 102 -6.50 1.09 9.73
CA VAL A 102 -7.77 0.54 9.21
C VAL A 102 -7.53 -0.48 8.09
N PRO A 103 -6.60 -0.27 7.12
CA PRO A 103 -6.20 -1.32 6.19
C PRO A 103 -5.79 -2.62 6.88
N VAL A 104 -4.87 -2.56 7.86
CA VAL A 104 -4.42 -3.76 8.60
C VAL A 104 -5.56 -4.45 9.33
N LEU A 105 -6.47 -3.70 9.96
CA LEU A 105 -7.69 -4.26 10.54
C LEU A 105 -8.59 -4.92 9.49
N GLY A 106 -8.51 -4.48 8.25
CA GLY A 106 -9.19 -5.09 7.10
C GLY A 106 -8.79 -6.55 6.85
N LEU A 107 -7.60 -6.98 7.27
CA LEU A 107 -7.17 -8.39 7.22
C LEU A 107 -8.03 -9.30 8.08
N LEU A 108 -8.58 -8.78 9.15
CA LEU A 108 -9.41 -9.53 10.11
C LEU A 108 -10.90 -9.34 9.80
N PHE A 109 -11.33 -8.10 9.56
CA PHE A 109 -12.73 -7.71 9.51
C PHE A 109 -13.25 -7.42 8.10
N GLY A 110 -12.39 -7.51 7.07
CA GLY A 110 -12.72 -7.17 5.69
C GLY A 110 -12.75 -5.65 5.47
N ASP A 111 -13.46 -5.18 4.45
CA ASP A 111 -13.47 -3.78 4.07
C ASP A 111 -14.21 -2.91 5.09
N LEU A 112 -13.46 -2.46 6.12
CA LEU A 112 -13.99 -1.60 7.17
C LEU A 112 -14.25 -0.18 6.68
N TYR A 113 -13.34 0.36 5.86
CA TYR A 113 -13.45 1.73 5.38
C TYR A 113 -14.72 1.95 4.56
N ALA A 114 -15.11 1.00 3.75
CA ALA A 114 -16.36 1.06 3.01
C ALA A 114 -17.60 1.29 3.91
N LYS A 115 -17.54 0.85 5.18
CA LYS A 115 -18.65 1.00 6.13
C LYS A 115 -18.80 2.41 6.69
N PHE A 116 -17.72 3.20 6.73
CA PHE A 116 -17.73 4.57 7.25
C PHE A 116 -17.08 5.60 6.32
N ASN A 117 -16.89 5.27 5.06
CA ASN A 117 -16.22 6.12 4.09
C ASN A 117 -16.75 7.57 4.12
N PRO A 118 -15.90 8.57 4.46
CA PRO A 118 -16.32 9.96 4.58
C PRO A 118 -16.80 10.58 3.26
N LEU A 119 -16.24 10.19 2.12
CA LEU A 119 -16.60 10.72 0.81
C LEU A 119 -17.95 10.19 0.30
N SER A 120 -18.45 9.10 0.86
CA SER A 120 -19.74 8.53 0.48
C SER A 120 -20.95 9.41 0.83
N ILE A 121 -20.75 10.43 1.66
CA ILE A 121 -21.76 11.44 1.97
C ILE A 121 -21.99 12.35 0.75
N ILE A 122 -20.96 12.53 -0.08
CA ILE A 122 -20.92 13.45 -1.20
C ILE A 122 -21.12 12.71 -2.53
N VAL A 123 -20.59 11.49 -2.64
CA VAL A 123 -20.54 10.71 -3.88
C VAL A 123 -21.62 9.65 -3.87
N ASN A 124 -22.40 9.56 -4.94
CA ASN A 124 -23.35 8.46 -5.12
C ASN A 124 -22.60 7.13 -5.26
N GLN A 125 -23.08 6.12 -4.56
CA GLN A 125 -22.45 4.78 -4.52
C GLN A 125 -22.98 3.87 -5.62
N GLU A 126 -24.10 4.21 -6.26
CA GLU A 126 -24.79 3.37 -7.23
C GLU A 126 -24.22 3.54 -8.63
N GLY A 127 -24.02 2.43 -9.31
CA GLY A 127 -23.60 2.35 -10.70
C GLY A 127 -22.51 1.28 -10.94
N ASP A 128 -22.35 0.92 -12.20
CA ASP A 128 -21.31 0.00 -12.63
C ASP A 128 -19.95 0.71 -12.68
N SER A 129 -19.03 0.33 -11.81
CA SER A 129 -17.67 0.84 -11.83
C SER A 129 -16.90 0.31 -13.02
N LYS A 130 -16.27 1.19 -13.80
CA LYS A 130 -15.58 0.83 -15.05
C LYS A 130 -14.06 0.80 -14.90
N ASN A 131 -13.52 1.69 -14.08
CA ASN A 131 -12.07 1.84 -13.92
C ASN A 131 -11.73 2.61 -12.65
N VAL A 132 -10.45 2.52 -12.22
CA VAL A 132 -9.92 3.24 -11.06
C VAL A 132 -8.76 4.19 -11.43
N TYR A 133 -8.68 4.63 -12.69
CA TYR A 133 -7.60 5.54 -13.13
C TYR A 133 -7.57 6.85 -12.36
N PHE A 134 -8.75 7.41 -12.05
CA PHE A 134 -8.81 8.67 -11.30
C PHE A 134 -8.42 8.44 -9.82
N ALA A 135 -8.85 7.35 -9.19
CA ALA A 135 -8.40 6.98 -7.86
C ALA A 135 -6.87 6.74 -7.83
N SER A 136 -6.30 6.12 -8.88
CA SER A 136 -4.85 5.93 -9.02
C SER A 136 -4.10 7.25 -9.18
N PHE A 137 -4.67 8.21 -9.91
CA PHE A 137 -4.13 9.57 -10.01
C PHE A 137 -4.16 10.27 -8.64
N LEU A 138 -5.25 10.18 -7.91
CA LEU A 138 -5.33 10.74 -6.56
C LEU A 138 -4.38 10.04 -5.58
N PHE A 139 -4.12 8.73 -5.77
CA PHE A 139 -3.12 8.02 -4.98
C PHE A 139 -1.73 8.61 -5.16
N ILE A 140 -1.30 8.85 -6.39
CA ILE A 140 0.02 9.46 -6.63
C ILE A 140 0.10 10.91 -6.13
N CYS A 141 -1.00 11.66 -6.18
CA CYS A 141 -1.07 13.01 -5.60
C CYS A 141 -0.94 12.98 -4.07
N LEU A 142 -1.65 12.05 -3.40
CA LEU A 142 -1.62 11.90 -1.95
C LEU A 142 -0.26 11.42 -1.46
N THR A 143 0.34 10.43 -2.15
CA THR A 143 1.70 9.95 -1.83
C THR A 143 2.78 10.97 -2.16
N TRP A 144 2.61 11.78 -3.20
CA TRP A 144 3.49 12.93 -3.44
C TRP A 144 3.40 13.95 -2.30
N PHE A 145 2.20 14.24 -1.81
CA PHE A 145 2.01 15.11 -0.65
C PHE A 145 2.66 14.53 0.61
N GLU A 146 2.57 13.21 0.82
CA GLU A 146 3.22 12.53 1.94
C GLU A 146 4.76 12.59 1.84
N LEU A 147 5.32 12.22 0.69
CA LEU A 147 6.73 11.88 0.56
C LEU A 147 7.59 13.03 0.04
N VAL A 148 7.02 13.97 -0.72
CA VAL A 148 7.77 15.04 -1.38
C VAL A 148 7.48 16.42 -0.79
N TRP A 149 6.24 16.64 -0.33
CA TRP A 149 5.89 17.92 0.29
C TRP A 149 6.67 18.15 1.57
N THR A 150 7.07 19.39 1.84
CA THR A 150 7.97 19.72 2.97
C THR A 150 7.32 19.60 4.35
N LYS A 151 5.99 19.59 4.43
CA LYS A 151 5.23 19.57 5.71
C LYS A 151 4.01 18.66 5.63
N PRO A 152 4.17 17.35 5.36
CA PRO A 152 3.04 16.42 5.21
C PRO A 152 2.27 16.18 6.52
N GLY A 153 2.92 16.38 7.67
CA GLY A 153 2.30 16.26 9.00
C GLY A 153 1.66 17.55 9.51
N ASN A 154 1.64 18.65 8.72
CA ASN A 154 1.01 19.88 9.16
C ASN A 154 -0.51 19.80 9.02
N PRO A 155 -1.30 19.96 10.13
CA PRO A 155 -2.76 19.80 10.10
C PRO A 155 -3.44 20.75 9.11
N ARG A 156 -2.95 21.98 8.96
CA ARG A 156 -3.49 22.96 8.02
C ARG A 156 -3.33 22.51 6.57
N HIS A 157 -2.14 21.97 6.22
CA HIS A 157 -1.89 21.46 4.87
C HIS A 157 -2.77 20.24 4.58
N ILE A 158 -2.90 19.31 5.54
CA ILE A 158 -3.81 18.17 5.43
C ILE A 158 -5.25 18.65 5.24
N GLY A 159 -5.72 19.60 6.08
CA GLY A 159 -7.07 20.15 5.97
C GLY A 159 -7.35 20.78 4.60
N ILE A 160 -6.41 21.56 4.07
CA ILE A 160 -6.52 22.16 2.73
C ILE A 160 -6.55 21.09 1.65
N VAL A 161 -5.66 20.06 1.70
CA VAL A 161 -5.62 18.96 0.73
C VAL A 161 -6.94 18.20 0.73
N PHE A 162 -7.52 17.92 1.90
CA PHE A 162 -8.81 17.21 1.98
C PHE A 162 -9.98 18.08 1.51
N LEU A 163 -9.98 19.38 1.77
CA LEU A 163 -11.00 20.28 1.21
C LEU A 163 -10.91 20.34 -0.32
N LEU A 164 -9.71 20.44 -0.86
CA LEU A 164 -9.50 20.38 -2.31
C LEU A 164 -9.96 19.04 -2.89
N LEU A 165 -9.64 17.94 -2.21
CA LEU A 165 -10.10 16.60 -2.60
C LEU A 165 -11.64 16.53 -2.64
N ILE A 166 -12.34 17.03 -1.61
CA ILE A 166 -13.80 17.08 -1.57
C ILE A 166 -14.34 17.88 -2.77
N VAL A 167 -13.78 19.05 -3.06
CA VAL A 167 -14.20 19.88 -4.20
C VAL A 167 -13.98 19.13 -5.51
N VAL A 168 -12.80 18.57 -5.74
CA VAL A 168 -12.45 17.86 -6.98
C VAL A 168 -13.34 16.63 -7.16
N VAL A 169 -13.53 15.82 -6.12
CA VAL A 169 -14.40 14.64 -6.16
C VAL A 169 -15.85 15.03 -6.43
N SER A 170 -16.35 16.12 -5.82
CA SER A 170 -17.70 16.64 -6.05
C SER A 170 -17.89 17.11 -7.49
N LEU A 171 -16.90 17.80 -8.07
CA LEU A 171 -16.92 18.22 -9.47
C LEU A 171 -16.90 17.01 -10.43
N VAL A 172 -16.02 16.05 -10.17
CA VAL A 172 -15.95 14.82 -10.97
C VAL A 172 -17.27 14.05 -10.90
N GLN A 173 -17.87 13.93 -9.72
CA GLN A 173 -19.19 13.32 -9.56
C GLN A 173 -20.27 14.10 -10.33
N ARG A 174 -20.25 15.42 -10.24
CA ARG A 174 -21.26 16.29 -10.90
C ARG A 174 -21.23 16.19 -12.43
N PHE A 175 -20.01 16.11 -13.01
CA PHE A 175 -19.85 16.14 -14.46
C PHE A 175 -19.75 14.75 -15.09
N TYR A 176 -19.15 13.78 -14.41
CA TYR A 176 -18.84 12.45 -14.99
C TYR A 176 -19.62 11.31 -14.35
N LYS A 177 -20.44 11.58 -13.32
CA LYS A 177 -21.28 10.58 -12.61
C LYS A 177 -20.50 9.30 -12.21
N LYS A 178 -19.27 9.48 -11.71
CA LYS A 178 -18.42 8.38 -11.29
C LYS A 178 -18.92 7.73 -10.00
N THR A 179 -18.70 6.43 -9.86
CA THR A 179 -18.96 5.70 -8.61
C THR A 179 -17.89 6.02 -7.56
N ILE A 180 -18.17 5.73 -6.30
CA ILE A 180 -17.26 6.04 -5.18
C ILE A 180 -15.88 5.39 -5.35
N ILE A 181 -15.80 4.12 -5.78
CA ILE A 181 -14.51 3.42 -5.96
C ILE A 181 -13.67 4.01 -7.11
N GLU A 182 -14.30 4.64 -8.08
CA GLU A 182 -13.58 5.27 -9.20
C GLU A 182 -12.89 6.58 -8.78
N VAL A 183 -13.31 7.19 -7.66
CA VAL A 183 -12.85 8.51 -7.23
C VAL A 183 -12.22 8.55 -5.84
N ASP A 184 -12.31 7.48 -5.06
CA ASP A 184 -11.77 7.44 -3.71
C ASP A 184 -10.56 6.52 -3.62
N THR A 185 -9.38 7.12 -3.53
CA THR A 185 -8.10 6.41 -3.45
C THR A 185 -7.96 5.58 -2.16
N LEU A 186 -8.46 6.10 -1.02
CA LEU A 186 -8.43 5.34 0.24
C LEU A 186 -9.35 4.12 0.17
N LEU A 187 -10.51 4.25 -0.48
CA LEU A 187 -11.41 3.11 -0.65
C LEU A 187 -10.78 2.00 -1.49
N VAL A 188 -10.07 2.35 -2.57
CA VAL A 188 -9.33 1.35 -3.38
C VAL A 188 -8.25 0.68 -2.54
N LEU A 189 -7.45 1.45 -1.79
CA LEU A 189 -6.41 0.93 -0.90
C LEU A 189 -6.98 -0.08 0.11
N HIS A 190 -8.03 0.30 0.84
CA HIS A 190 -8.65 -0.55 1.86
C HIS A 190 -9.31 -1.79 1.25
N HIS A 191 -9.91 -1.65 0.07
CA HIS A 191 -10.48 -2.78 -0.66
C HIS A 191 -9.40 -3.81 -1.02
N LEU A 192 -8.25 -3.36 -1.53
CA LEU A 192 -7.11 -4.24 -1.83
C LEU A 192 -6.63 -5.00 -0.58
N TYR A 193 -6.52 -4.31 0.56
CA TYR A 193 -6.16 -4.97 1.83
C TYR A 193 -7.19 -6.00 2.27
N SER A 194 -8.48 -5.72 2.08
CA SER A 194 -9.55 -6.66 2.42
C SER A 194 -9.46 -7.99 1.66
N LYS A 195 -8.81 -7.99 0.48
CA LYS A 195 -8.54 -9.21 -0.30
C LYS A 195 -7.41 -10.06 0.28
N MET A 196 -6.55 -9.47 1.10
CA MET A 196 -5.54 -10.20 1.89
C MET A 196 -6.13 -10.85 3.15
N ARG A 197 -7.45 -10.77 3.35
CA ARG A 197 -8.13 -11.32 4.52
C ARG A 197 -7.95 -12.82 4.63
N ILE A 198 -7.55 -13.26 5.82
CA ILE A 198 -7.51 -14.66 6.22
C ILE A 198 -8.94 -15.12 6.54
N THR A 199 -9.47 -16.05 5.77
CA THR A 199 -10.83 -16.57 5.98
C THR A 199 -10.80 -17.96 6.63
N ASN A 200 -11.74 -18.22 7.53
CA ASN A 200 -11.88 -19.53 8.20
C ASN A 200 -12.51 -20.61 7.29
N LYS A 201 -12.78 -20.29 6.01
CA LYS A 201 -13.40 -21.21 5.04
C LYS A 201 -12.29 -21.89 4.23
N ALA A 202 -12.06 -23.16 4.43
CA ALA A 202 -11.04 -24.01 3.82
C ALA A 202 -9.66 -23.92 4.51
N PRO A 203 -8.64 -24.70 4.10
CA PRO A 203 -7.28 -24.44 4.58
C PRO A 203 -6.93 -22.97 4.39
N VAL A 204 -6.51 -22.29 5.45
CA VAL A 204 -6.32 -20.83 5.54
C VAL A 204 -5.58 -20.26 4.33
N PHE A 205 -4.53 -20.96 3.90
CA PHE A 205 -3.71 -20.55 2.76
C PHE A 205 -4.49 -20.55 1.43
N ARG A 206 -5.29 -21.60 1.17
CA ARG A 206 -6.11 -21.67 -0.04
C ARG A 206 -7.21 -20.61 -0.05
N GLY A 207 -7.79 -20.31 1.13
CA GLY A 207 -8.77 -19.24 1.29
C GLY A 207 -8.21 -17.86 0.94
N LEU A 208 -6.98 -17.58 1.39
CA LEU A 208 -6.27 -16.34 1.07
C LEU A 208 -5.99 -16.22 -0.43
N LEU A 209 -5.44 -17.27 -1.05
CA LEU A 209 -5.14 -17.28 -2.48
C LEU A 209 -6.41 -17.11 -3.34
N ASN A 210 -7.51 -17.77 -2.97
CA ASN A 210 -8.80 -17.59 -3.65
C ASN A 210 -9.35 -16.17 -3.50
N ASN A 211 -9.21 -15.52 -2.34
CA ASN A 211 -9.62 -14.13 -2.18
C ASN A 211 -8.83 -13.20 -3.10
N LEU A 212 -7.52 -13.42 -3.23
CA LEU A 212 -6.64 -12.64 -4.10
C LEU A 212 -6.97 -12.85 -5.59
N SER A 213 -7.24 -14.10 -6.00
CA SER A 213 -7.64 -14.41 -7.38
C SER A 213 -9.04 -13.86 -7.74
N ASN A 214 -9.87 -13.54 -6.75
CA ASN A 214 -11.20 -12.95 -6.89
C ASN A 214 -11.22 -11.41 -6.87
N LEU A 215 -10.08 -10.76 -7.05
CA LEU A 215 -10.03 -9.32 -7.18
C LEU A 215 -10.75 -8.88 -8.46
N ALA A 216 -11.74 -7.99 -8.31
CA ALA A 216 -12.43 -7.42 -9.47
C ALA A 216 -11.43 -6.73 -10.41
N GLN A 217 -11.49 -7.10 -11.70
CA GLN A 217 -10.56 -6.59 -12.71
C GLN A 217 -11.04 -5.24 -13.25
N LEU A 218 -11.10 -4.22 -12.39
CA LEU A 218 -11.37 -2.85 -12.81
C LEU A 218 -10.15 -2.30 -13.55
N LYS A 219 -10.37 -1.72 -14.73
CA LYS A 219 -9.29 -1.10 -15.51
C LYS A 219 -8.52 -0.07 -14.66
N GLY A 220 -7.21 -0.15 -14.66
CA GLY A 220 -6.34 0.72 -13.85
C GLY A 220 -6.00 0.18 -12.47
N MET A 221 -6.58 -0.95 -12.03
CA MET A 221 -6.27 -1.57 -10.74
C MET A 221 -4.80 -2.04 -10.70
N GLU A 222 -4.30 -2.55 -11.81
CA GLU A 222 -2.89 -2.91 -11.97
C GLU A 222 -1.97 -1.72 -11.73
N TYR A 223 -2.32 -0.55 -12.24
CA TYR A 223 -1.52 0.67 -12.01
C TYR A 223 -1.59 1.12 -10.56
N PHE A 224 -2.74 1.03 -9.91
CA PHE A 224 -2.85 1.36 -8.49
C PHE A 224 -1.91 0.49 -7.64
N ILE A 225 -1.90 -0.82 -7.88
CA ILE A 225 -1.02 -1.78 -7.17
C ILE A 225 0.47 -1.47 -7.47
N LEU A 226 0.81 -1.17 -8.71
CA LEU A 226 2.19 -0.83 -9.08
C LEU A 226 2.65 0.50 -8.48
N LEU A 227 1.75 1.49 -8.38
CA LEU A 227 2.02 2.75 -7.68
C LEU A 227 2.26 2.52 -6.19
N MET A 228 1.54 1.60 -5.52
CA MET A 228 1.83 1.24 -4.13
C MET A 228 3.28 0.72 -3.98
N ILE A 229 3.75 -0.13 -4.91
CA ILE A 229 5.13 -0.63 -4.90
C ILE A 229 6.12 0.51 -5.18
N GLY A 230 5.88 1.29 -6.23
CA GLY A 230 6.80 2.34 -6.67
C GLY A 230 6.96 3.47 -5.65
N THR A 231 5.88 3.86 -4.97
CA THR A 231 5.93 4.91 -3.93
C THR A 231 6.75 4.48 -2.72
N VAL A 232 6.53 3.27 -2.21
CA VAL A 232 7.32 2.74 -1.07
C VAL A 232 8.76 2.45 -1.47
N THR A 233 9.00 2.00 -2.72
CA THR A 233 10.36 1.84 -3.26
C THR A 233 11.11 3.17 -3.28
N TYR A 234 10.47 4.25 -3.75
CA TYR A 234 11.07 5.59 -3.75
C TYR A 234 11.40 6.05 -2.33
N ASP A 235 10.43 5.95 -1.42
CA ASP A 235 10.59 6.44 -0.06
C ASP A 235 11.70 5.67 0.67
N GLY A 236 11.70 4.34 0.56
CA GLY A 236 12.75 3.53 1.15
C GLY A 236 14.15 3.83 0.60
N LEU A 237 14.31 3.97 -0.71
CA LEU A 237 15.60 4.28 -1.31
C LEU A 237 16.07 5.69 -0.96
N ARG A 238 15.17 6.65 -0.91
CA ARG A 238 15.48 8.05 -0.60
C ARG A 238 16.12 8.23 0.79
N GLU A 239 15.75 7.41 1.74
CA GLU A 239 16.25 7.49 3.11
C GLU A 239 17.62 6.78 3.30
N THR A 240 18.14 6.09 2.26
CA THR A 240 19.43 5.38 2.34
C THR A 240 20.63 6.30 2.14
N THR A 241 21.73 5.95 2.82
CA THR A 241 23.06 6.58 2.58
C THR A 241 23.52 6.43 1.13
N PHE A 242 23.14 5.33 0.45
CA PHE A 242 23.40 5.12 -0.96
C PHE A 242 22.79 6.23 -1.82
N TRP A 243 21.53 6.59 -1.58
CA TRP A 243 20.84 7.66 -2.31
C TRP A 243 21.50 9.02 -2.07
N PHE A 244 21.82 9.31 -0.80
CA PHE A 244 22.52 10.55 -0.46
C PHE A 244 23.90 10.65 -1.13
N ASN A 245 24.67 9.56 -1.17
CA ASN A 245 25.98 9.52 -1.83
C ASN A 245 25.89 9.76 -3.35
N LEU A 246 24.79 9.35 -3.99
CA LEU A 246 24.58 9.58 -5.41
C LEU A 246 24.15 11.02 -5.74
N PHE A 247 23.26 11.60 -4.95
CA PHE A 247 22.57 12.85 -5.31
C PHE A 247 22.91 14.04 -4.39
N GLY A 248 23.54 13.79 -3.24
CA GLY A 248 23.94 14.80 -2.26
C GLY A 248 22.76 15.63 -1.78
N THR A 249 23.00 16.92 -1.60
CA THR A 249 21.98 17.88 -1.11
C THR A 249 20.78 18.06 -2.06
N ARG A 250 20.93 17.72 -3.35
CA ARG A 250 19.82 17.75 -4.33
C ARG A 250 18.67 16.82 -3.93
N SER A 251 18.97 15.74 -3.20
CA SER A 251 17.96 14.82 -2.69
C SER A 251 16.89 15.47 -1.81
N TYR A 252 17.17 16.67 -1.28
CA TYR A 252 16.23 17.45 -0.45
C TYR A 252 15.47 18.53 -1.23
N GLU A 253 15.81 18.77 -2.50
CA GLU A 253 15.10 19.73 -3.34
C GLU A 253 13.76 19.15 -3.79
N THR A 254 12.67 19.90 -3.61
CA THR A 254 11.31 19.44 -3.98
C THR A 254 11.19 19.08 -5.47
N SER A 255 11.85 19.84 -6.35
CA SER A 255 11.86 19.57 -7.79
C SER A 255 12.54 18.26 -8.14
N PHE A 256 13.74 18.02 -7.59
CA PHE A 256 14.46 16.76 -7.77
C PHE A 256 13.68 15.58 -7.17
N SER A 257 13.18 15.72 -5.94
CA SER A 257 12.39 14.70 -5.27
C SER A 257 11.12 14.35 -6.04
N THR A 258 10.45 15.35 -6.65
CA THR A 258 9.29 15.12 -7.53
C THR A 258 9.67 14.30 -8.76
N MET A 259 10.75 14.66 -9.44
CA MET A 259 11.22 13.92 -10.62
C MET A 259 11.61 12.49 -10.26
N ALA A 260 12.35 12.30 -9.18
CA ALA A 260 12.77 10.99 -8.70
C ALA A 260 11.58 10.11 -8.30
N PHE A 261 10.61 10.67 -7.57
CA PHE A 261 9.37 10.02 -7.19
C PHE A 261 8.58 9.53 -8.42
N LEU A 262 8.35 10.41 -9.40
CA LEU A 262 7.62 10.05 -10.62
C LEU A 262 8.39 9.03 -11.46
N SER A 263 9.72 9.18 -11.56
CA SER A 263 10.58 8.25 -12.29
C SER A 263 10.57 6.86 -11.69
N MET A 264 10.63 6.73 -10.36
CA MET A 264 10.59 5.43 -9.68
C MET A 264 9.26 4.70 -9.94
N ASN A 265 8.14 5.41 -9.81
CA ASN A 265 6.84 4.85 -10.12
C ASN A 265 6.73 4.41 -11.59
N LEU A 266 7.24 5.22 -12.52
CA LEU A 266 7.26 4.88 -13.95
C LEU A 266 8.14 3.65 -14.24
N ILE A 267 9.31 3.55 -13.60
CA ILE A 267 10.22 2.41 -13.74
C ILE A 267 9.51 1.11 -13.34
N VAL A 268 8.83 1.07 -12.20
CA VAL A 268 8.09 -0.12 -11.74
C VAL A 268 7.01 -0.51 -12.76
N ILE A 269 6.26 0.46 -13.28
CA ILE A 269 5.23 0.22 -14.30
C ILE A 269 5.85 -0.34 -15.59
N ILE A 270 6.96 0.24 -16.06
CA ILE A 270 7.64 -0.20 -17.28
C ILE A 270 8.16 -1.63 -17.13
N PHE A 271 8.82 -1.97 -16.02
CA PHE A 271 9.32 -3.32 -15.79
C PHE A 271 8.20 -4.35 -15.72
N TYR A 272 7.09 -4.03 -15.06
CA TYR A 272 5.93 -4.90 -15.02
C TYR A 272 5.31 -5.11 -16.42
N ARG A 273 5.10 -4.04 -17.17
CA ARG A 273 4.56 -4.15 -18.53
C ARG A 273 5.51 -4.89 -19.47
N PHE A 274 6.81 -4.73 -19.28
CA PHE A 274 7.82 -5.50 -20.01
C PHE A 274 7.70 -7.00 -19.68
N ALA A 275 7.48 -7.38 -18.43
CA ALA A 275 7.24 -8.79 -18.07
C ALA A 275 5.99 -9.36 -18.75
N CYS A 276 4.89 -8.61 -18.78
CA CYS A 276 3.67 -9.01 -19.50
C CYS A 276 3.91 -9.16 -21.01
N TYR A 277 4.60 -8.20 -21.61
CA TYR A 277 4.98 -8.27 -23.04
C TYR A 277 5.85 -9.48 -23.34
N PHE A 278 6.87 -9.73 -22.51
CA PHE A 278 7.74 -10.89 -22.64
C PHE A 278 6.97 -12.21 -22.52
N ALA A 279 6.07 -12.33 -21.56
CA ALA A 279 5.23 -13.49 -21.38
C ALA A 279 4.38 -13.80 -22.63
N ILE A 280 3.76 -12.77 -23.23
CA ILE A 280 3.03 -12.90 -24.49
C ILE A 280 3.95 -13.38 -25.61
N ARG A 281 5.12 -12.77 -25.79
CA ARG A 281 6.07 -13.14 -26.86
C ARG A 281 6.56 -14.56 -26.74
N VAL A 282 6.89 -15.00 -25.53
CA VAL A 282 7.41 -16.37 -25.28
C VAL A 282 6.30 -17.42 -25.38
N SER A 283 5.04 -17.07 -25.06
CA SER A 283 3.91 -17.98 -25.22
C SER A 283 3.60 -18.31 -26.66
N GLY A 284 3.97 -17.43 -27.62
CA GLY A 284 3.61 -17.54 -29.03
C GLY A 284 2.12 -17.31 -29.32
N GLU A 285 1.38 -16.81 -28.31
CA GLU A 285 -0.05 -16.51 -28.42
C GLU A 285 -0.26 -15.03 -28.77
N ASN A 286 -1.40 -14.72 -29.36
CA ASN A 286 -1.75 -13.34 -29.72
C ASN A 286 -2.72 -12.75 -28.70
N TYR A 287 -2.17 -12.32 -27.55
CA TYR A 287 -2.93 -11.64 -26.50
C TYR A 287 -2.73 -10.13 -26.54
N ASP A 288 -3.75 -9.36 -26.16
CA ASP A 288 -3.60 -7.93 -25.93
C ASP A 288 -2.79 -7.66 -24.66
N LEU A 289 -1.80 -6.76 -24.76
CA LEU A 289 -0.93 -6.40 -23.63
C LEU A 289 -1.70 -5.80 -22.46
N ASN A 290 -2.75 -4.99 -22.73
CA ASN A 290 -3.52 -4.37 -21.66
C ASN A 290 -4.36 -5.42 -20.92
N GLU A 291 -4.90 -6.39 -21.65
CA GLU A 291 -5.64 -7.50 -21.05
C GLU A 291 -4.75 -8.34 -20.13
N ILE A 292 -3.57 -8.75 -20.60
CA ILE A 292 -2.62 -9.52 -19.79
C ILE A 292 -2.11 -8.70 -18.61
N SER A 293 -1.79 -7.43 -18.82
CA SER A 293 -1.38 -6.53 -17.73
C SER A 293 -2.46 -6.42 -16.64
N LEU A 294 -3.70 -6.24 -17.01
CA LEU A 294 -4.81 -6.21 -16.06
C LEU A 294 -4.97 -7.54 -15.33
N LYS A 295 -4.96 -8.67 -16.05
CA LYS A 295 -5.09 -10.00 -15.45
C LYS A 295 -3.98 -10.33 -14.46
N PHE A 296 -2.72 -10.01 -14.78
CA PHE A 296 -1.59 -10.26 -13.89
C PHE A 296 -1.46 -9.24 -12.75
N GLY A 297 -2.13 -8.08 -12.82
CA GLY A 297 -2.00 -7.02 -11.82
C GLY A 297 -2.21 -7.47 -10.39
N HIS A 298 -3.21 -8.32 -10.13
CA HIS A 298 -3.48 -8.83 -8.79
C HIS A 298 -2.36 -9.72 -8.22
N THR A 299 -1.51 -10.31 -9.07
CA THR A 299 -0.38 -11.13 -8.60
C THR A 299 0.69 -10.30 -7.90
N MET A 300 0.75 -8.99 -8.18
CA MET A 300 1.66 -8.05 -7.53
C MET A 300 1.13 -7.51 -6.18
N LEU A 301 -0.15 -7.74 -5.88
CA LEU A 301 -0.78 -7.22 -4.66
C LEU A 301 -0.10 -7.69 -3.37
N PRO A 302 0.32 -8.97 -3.21
CA PRO A 302 1.01 -9.39 -2.00
C PRO A 302 2.34 -8.66 -1.75
N ILE A 303 3.07 -8.31 -2.82
CA ILE A 303 4.30 -7.49 -2.72
C ILE A 303 3.94 -6.06 -2.29
N ALA A 304 2.96 -5.44 -2.96
CA ALA A 304 2.51 -4.09 -2.62
C ALA A 304 2.04 -3.99 -1.16
N PHE A 305 1.28 -5.00 -0.72
CA PHE A 305 0.83 -5.13 0.66
C PHE A 305 2.01 -5.26 1.63
N ALA A 306 2.94 -6.18 1.38
CA ALA A 306 4.09 -6.41 2.24
C ALA A 306 4.94 -5.14 2.36
N TYR A 307 5.22 -4.46 1.26
CA TYR A 307 5.96 -3.19 1.24
C TYR A 307 5.26 -2.13 2.09
N HIS A 308 3.97 -1.91 1.88
CA HIS A 308 3.22 -0.89 2.61
C HIS A 308 3.14 -1.22 4.11
N VAL A 309 2.86 -2.48 4.48
CA VAL A 309 2.82 -2.88 5.90
C VAL A 309 4.18 -2.71 6.56
N THR A 310 5.25 -3.25 5.99
CA THR A 310 6.57 -3.19 6.61
C THR A 310 7.09 -1.76 6.71
N HIS A 311 6.79 -0.93 5.73
CA HIS A 311 7.19 0.47 5.74
C HIS A 311 6.52 1.27 6.87
N TYR A 312 5.22 1.09 7.07
CA TYR A 312 4.44 1.85 8.05
C TYR A 312 4.21 1.15 9.39
N LEU A 313 4.78 -0.05 9.60
CA LEU A 313 4.57 -0.86 10.82
C LEU A 313 5.04 -0.11 12.07
N GLY A 314 6.22 0.50 12.02
CA GLY A 314 6.74 1.29 13.13
C GLY A 314 5.84 2.48 13.47
N LEU A 315 5.35 3.19 12.45
CA LEU A 315 4.42 4.30 12.61
C LEU A 315 3.11 3.82 13.28
N LEU A 316 2.56 2.68 12.84
CA LEU A 316 1.36 2.10 13.43
C LEU A 316 1.57 1.69 14.89
N LEU A 317 2.67 1.02 15.22
CA LEU A 317 2.90 0.47 16.57
C LEU A 317 3.24 1.56 17.60
N PHE A 318 3.96 2.58 17.19
CA PHE A 318 4.49 3.56 18.13
C PHE A 318 3.68 4.86 18.16
N GLU A 319 3.37 5.48 17.04
CA GLU A 319 2.63 6.74 17.01
C GLU A 319 1.15 6.59 17.41
N SER A 320 0.55 5.41 17.15
CA SER A 320 -0.85 5.14 17.57
C SER A 320 -1.08 5.27 19.08
N GLN A 321 -0.04 5.09 19.90
CA GLN A 321 -0.11 5.23 21.36
C GLN A 321 -0.54 6.63 21.80
N THR A 322 -0.28 7.65 20.98
CA THR A 322 -0.62 9.04 21.29
C THR A 322 -2.07 9.41 21.02
N LEU A 323 -2.91 8.46 20.52
CA LEU A 323 -4.26 8.74 20.06
C LEU A 323 -5.15 9.40 21.13
N LEU A 324 -5.24 8.80 22.31
CA LEU A 324 -6.11 9.31 23.39
C LEU A 324 -5.69 10.70 23.84
N TYR A 325 -4.38 10.94 23.96
CA TYR A 325 -3.85 12.25 24.29
C TYR A 325 -4.21 13.30 23.22
N ARG A 326 -4.05 12.97 21.94
CA ARG A 326 -4.39 13.90 20.84
C ARG A 326 -5.90 14.11 20.70
N LEU A 327 -6.72 13.11 20.99
CA LEU A 327 -8.19 13.24 21.01
C LEU A 327 -8.68 14.04 22.21
N ASN A 328 -7.85 14.23 23.24
CA ASN A 328 -8.18 15.03 24.42
C ASN A 328 -8.48 16.49 24.08
N ASP A 329 -7.75 17.02 23.08
CA ASP A 329 -7.95 18.36 22.53
C ASP A 329 -7.84 18.36 20.99
N PRO A 330 -8.84 17.83 20.28
CA PRO A 330 -8.74 17.63 18.83
C PRO A 330 -8.69 18.93 18.03
N LEU A 331 -9.13 20.07 18.61
CA LEU A 331 -9.14 21.37 17.97
C LEU A 331 -8.05 22.33 18.48
N GLY A 332 -7.32 21.93 19.52
CA GLY A 332 -6.24 22.75 20.10
C GLY A 332 -6.74 23.94 20.91
N PHE A 333 -7.93 23.83 21.53
CA PHE A 333 -8.53 24.90 22.37
C PHE A 333 -8.20 24.76 23.86
N GLY A 334 -7.36 23.82 24.24
CA GLY A 334 -7.05 23.51 25.63
C GLY A 334 -8.13 22.64 26.31
N TRP A 335 -8.90 21.88 25.52
CA TRP A 335 -9.90 20.96 26.04
C TRP A 335 -9.21 19.78 26.74
N ASN A 336 -9.91 19.20 27.71
CA ASN A 336 -9.47 17.99 28.40
C ASN A 336 -10.64 16.97 28.42
N LEU A 337 -11.02 16.50 27.21
CA LEU A 337 -12.24 15.70 27.01
C LEU A 337 -12.18 14.33 27.73
N PHE A 338 -11.02 13.73 27.79
CA PHE A 338 -10.83 12.36 28.32
C PHE A 338 -9.93 12.31 29.54
N ASN A 339 -9.51 13.46 30.07
CA ASN A 339 -8.53 13.57 31.17
C ASN A 339 -7.24 12.76 30.89
N ALA A 340 -6.86 12.68 29.59
CA ALA A 340 -5.69 11.94 29.17
C ALA A 340 -4.43 12.77 29.37
N GLN A 341 -3.44 12.18 30.05
CA GLN A 341 -2.12 12.79 30.22
C GLN A 341 -1.31 12.68 28.93
N GLU A 342 -0.33 13.55 28.76
CA GLU A 342 0.63 13.45 27.66
C GLU A 342 1.32 12.08 27.71
N THR A 343 1.17 11.33 26.62
CA THR A 343 1.72 9.98 26.49
C THR A 343 3.08 10.06 25.81
N THR A 344 4.11 9.59 26.50
CA THR A 344 5.41 9.31 25.88
C THR A 344 5.28 8.05 25.04
N VAL A 345 5.87 8.08 23.83
CA VAL A 345 5.89 6.89 22.97
C VAL A 345 6.80 5.83 23.59
N ASP A 346 6.26 4.65 23.85
CA ASP A 346 7.02 3.51 24.35
C ASP A 346 7.44 2.59 23.18
N TYR A 347 8.75 2.44 23.00
CA TYR A 347 9.34 1.52 22.01
C TYR A 347 9.47 0.13 22.61
N PHE A 348 8.34 -0.51 22.88
CA PHE A 348 8.22 -1.79 23.59
C PHE A 348 8.77 -3.02 22.83
N LEU A 349 9.11 -2.86 21.56
CA LEU A 349 9.72 -3.93 20.75
C LEU A 349 11.20 -3.63 20.50
N GLU A 350 12.03 -4.64 20.73
CA GLU A 350 13.42 -4.57 20.32
C GLU A 350 13.56 -4.41 18.80
N PRO A 351 14.48 -3.59 18.31
CA PRO A 351 14.68 -3.35 16.88
C PRO A 351 14.86 -4.63 16.08
N ILE A 352 15.57 -5.64 16.61
CA ILE A 352 15.79 -6.94 15.93
C ILE A 352 14.49 -7.71 15.74
N VAL A 353 13.54 -7.64 16.69
CA VAL A 353 12.24 -8.30 16.58
C VAL A 353 11.42 -7.65 15.50
N LEU A 354 11.35 -6.31 15.50
CA LEU A 354 10.61 -5.55 14.49
C LEU A 354 11.17 -5.79 13.08
N TRP A 355 12.50 -5.74 12.93
CA TRP A 355 13.18 -6.03 11.66
C TRP A 355 12.88 -7.46 11.19
N THR A 356 12.96 -8.45 12.08
CA THR A 356 12.67 -9.86 11.74
C THR A 356 11.25 -10.03 11.24
N VAL A 357 10.26 -9.38 11.88
CA VAL A 357 8.86 -9.39 11.43
C VAL A 357 8.75 -8.76 10.04
N MET A 358 9.39 -7.62 9.78
CA MET A 358 9.39 -6.96 8.48
C MET A 358 9.97 -7.87 7.39
N VAL A 359 11.09 -8.55 7.64
CA VAL A 359 11.70 -9.50 6.70
C VAL A 359 10.75 -10.67 6.40
N ILE A 360 10.13 -11.26 7.43
CA ILE A 360 9.17 -12.37 7.25
C ILE A 360 7.97 -11.93 6.40
N VAL A 361 7.38 -10.77 6.71
CA VAL A 361 6.23 -10.23 5.96
C VAL A 361 6.62 -9.96 4.50
N THR A 362 7.80 -9.37 4.27
CA THR A 362 8.33 -9.12 2.93
C THR A 362 8.46 -10.42 2.14
N LEU A 363 9.14 -11.42 2.69
CA LEU A 363 9.34 -12.71 2.02
C LEU A 363 8.01 -13.42 1.74
N ALA A 364 7.09 -13.43 2.70
CA ALA A 364 5.77 -14.01 2.52
C ALA A 364 5.01 -13.35 1.36
N GLY A 365 5.04 -12.01 1.25
CA GLY A 365 4.44 -11.28 0.15
C GLY A 365 5.02 -11.67 -1.21
N HIS A 366 6.34 -11.79 -1.31
CA HIS A 366 7.02 -12.19 -2.54
C HIS A 366 6.71 -13.65 -2.92
N MET A 367 6.72 -14.57 -1.96
CA MET A 367 6.35 -15.98 -2.20
C MET A 367 4.89 -16.10 -2.68
N LEU A 368 3.95 -15.40 -2.05
CA LEU A 368 2.53 -15.38 -2.46
C LEU A 368 2.36 -14.84 -3.88
N SER A 369 3.11 -13.78 -4.23
CA SER A 369 3.12 -13.24 -5.59
C SER A 369 3.57 -14.27 -6.62
N VAL A 370 4.64 -15.02 -6.34
CA VAL A 370 5.13 -16.10 -7.22
C VAL A 370 4.08 -17.19 -7.38
N VAL A 371 3.40 -17.60 -6.29
CA VAL A 371 2.32 -18.60 -6.34
C VAL A 371 1.16 -18.14 -7.24
N LEU A 372 0.69 -16.90 -7.05
CA LEU A 372 -0.41 -16.35 -7.86
C LEU A 372 -0.02 -16.22 -9.33
N ALA A 373 1.20 -15.73 -9.61
CA ALA A 373 1.71 -15.59 -10.96
C ALA A 373 1.85 -16.95 -11.65
N HIS A 374 2.28 -17.98 -10.92
CA HIS A 374 2.38 -19.34 -11.45
C HIS A 374 1.00 -19.92 -11.81
N ASP A 375 0.05 -19.91 -10.87
CA ASP A 375 -1.30 -20.43 -11.10
C ASP A 375 -1.97 -19.73 -12.28
N LEU A 376 -1.86 -18.41 -12.36
CA LEU A 376 -2.42 -17.63 -13.45
C LEU A 376 -1.74 -17.92 -14.79
N SER A 377 -0.41 -18.08 -14.80
CA SER A 377 0.33 -18.44 -16.02
C SER A 377 -0.09 -19.82 -16.55
N VAL A 378 -0.26 -20.79 -15.65
CA VAL A 378 -0.78 -22.13 -16.02
C VAL A 378 -2.18 -22.01 -16.59
N LYS A 379 -3.05 -21.18 -16.00
CA LYS A 379 -4.42 -20.94 -16.46
C LYS A 379 -4.49 -20.30 -17.85
N ILE A 380 -3.65 -19.30 -18.13
CA ILE A 380 -3.71 -18.50 -19.37
C ILE A 380 -2.90 -19.16 -20.49
N PHE A 381 -1.69 -19.61 -20.22
CA PHE A 381 -0.73 -20.07 -21.24
C PHE A 381 -0.63 -21.61 -21.33
N GLY A 382 -1.25 -22.33 -20.38
CA GLY A 382 -1.13 -23.78 -20.25
C GLY A 382 0.21 -24.20 -19.62
N HIS A 383 0.24 -25.40 -19.03
CA HIS A 383 1.40 -25.88 -18.27
C HIS A 383 2.71 -25.89 -19.06
N GLN A 384 2.68 -26.29 -20.34
CA GLN A 384 3.90 -26.43 -21.15
C GLN A 384 4.61 -25.08 -21.43
N LYS A 385 3.85 -23.96 -21.46
CA LYS A 385 4.37 -22.63 -21.76
C LYS A 385 4.55 -21.77 -20.49
N SER A 386 3.85 -22.13 -19.41
CA SER A 386 3.81 -21.34 -18.17
C SER A 386 5.18 -21.08 -17.57
N ASP A 387 6.09 -22.04 -17.61
CA ASP A 387 7.44 -21.91 -17.05
C ASP A 387 8.22 -20.75 -17.67
N LYS A 388 8.24 -20.72 -19.02
CA LYS A 388 9.00 -19.70 -19.77
C LYS A 388 8.39 -18.32 -19.64
N THR A 389 7.06 -18.23 -19.57
CA THR A 389 6.34 -16.96 -19.43
C THR A 389 6.57 -16.28 -18.09
N GLN A 390 7.02 -17.02 -17.08
CA GLN A 390 7.22 -16.51 -15.71
C GLN A 390 8.64 -16.06 -15.40
N TYR A 391 9.65 -16.38 -16.20
CA TYR A 391 11.04 -16.06 -15.86
C TYR A 391 11.29 -14.56 -15.61
N ILE A 392 10.67 -13.68 -16.39
CA ILE A 392 10.81 -12.24 -16.16
C ILE A 392 10.06 -11.77 -14.91
N PHE A 393 8.87 -12.34 -14.63
CA PHE A 393 8.17 -12.06 -13.37
C PHE A 393 9.00 -12.51 -12.16
N LEU A 394 9.61 -13.69 -12.23
CA LEU A 394 10.53 -14.18 -11.19
C LEU A 394 11.72 -13.23 -11.00
N PHE A 395 12.34 -12.80 -12.11
CA PHE A 395 13.45 -11.85 -12.06
C PHE A 395 13.05 -10.54 -11.37
N ILE A 396 11.90 -9.96 -11.75
CA ILE A 396 11.39 -8.74 -11.12
C ILE A 396 11.10 -8.98 -9.63
N THR A 397 10.48 -10.12 -9.27
CA THR A 397 10.20 -10.46 -7.88
C THR A 397 11.49 -10.56 -7.07
N VAL A 398 12.52 -11.21 -7.60
CA VAL A 398 13.85 -11.30 -6.94
C VAL A 398 14.48 -9.91 -6.80
N ALA A 399 14.43 -9.08 -7.85
CA ALA A 399 14.98 -7.72 -7.80
C ALA A 399 14.27 -6.86 -6.73
N LEU A 400 12.95 -6.92 -6.66
CA LEU A 400 12.16 -6.25 -5.63
C LEU A 400 12.46 -6.80 -4.23
N THR A 401 12.66 -8.13 -4.07
CA THR A 401 13.05 -8.73 -2.79
C THR A 401 14.40 -8.18 -2.31
N LEU A 402 15.39 -8.15 -3.19
CA LEU A 402 16.72 -7.62 -2.87
C LEU A 402 16.65 -6.13 -2.50
N GLN A 403 15.88 -5.35 -3.26
CA GLN A 403 15.69 -3.92 -3.00
C GLN A 403 15.00 -3.68 -1.64
N ALA A 404 13.92 -4.43 -1.33
CA ALA A 404 13.23 -4.30 -0.06
C ALA A 404 14.12 -4.61 1.14
N LEU A 405 14.87 -5.71 1.08
CA LEU A 405 15.79 -6.10 2.16
C LEU A 405 16.96 -5.12 2.29
N PHE A 406 17.47 -4.60 1.17
CA PHE A 406 18.48 -3.56 1.20
C PHE A 406 17.99 -2.34 1.95
N VAL A 407 16.80 -1.84 1.63
CA VAL A 407 16.19 -0.68 2.30
C VAL A 407 15.94 -0.93 3.79
N LEU A 408 15.50 -2.13 4.16
CA LEU A 408 15.26 -2.48 5.57
C LEU A 408 16.53 -2.58 6.42
N SER A 409 17.70 -2.68 5.79
CA SER A 409 18.96 -3.02 6.47
C SER A 409 20.03 -1.92 6.39
N VAL A 410 19.85 -0.93 5.53
CA VAL A 410 20.82 0.18 5.37
C VAL A 410 20.27 1.43 6.04
N PRO A 411 21.03 2.04 6.99
CA PRO A 411 20.68 3.29 7.64
C PRO A 411 20.74 4.48 6.70
#